data_0086c2cc11ea91fafb1f7d9893a93760
#
_entry.id   0086c2cc11ea91fafb1f7d9893a93760
#
_cell.length_a   1.000
_cell.length_b   1.000
_cell.length_c   1.000
_cell.angle_alpha   90.00
_cell.angle_beta   90.00
_cell.angle_gamma   90.00
#
_symmetry.space_group_name_H-M   'P 1'
#
loop_
_entity.id
_entity.type
_entity.pdbx_description
1 polymer ?
#
loop_
_entity_poly.entity_id
_entity_poly.type
_entity_poly.pdbx_seq_one_letter_code
_entity_poly.pdbx_strand_id
1 'polypeptide(L)'
;MAKIAKNLTELIGRTPLMELAEYSRKYGLKQNIIAKLEAFNPAGSVKDRVALAMIEDAEARGALKPGATIIEPTSGNTGVGLAMVATIKGYHLMLTMPETMSIERRNLLKALGAEIVLTDGLTGMAGSIAKAQELRASIPGSIILQQFENPSNAQIHTLTTGEEIWTDTDGKVDVFVAGVGTGGTICGVARALKKHNPDVYIVAVEPESSPVLEGGVEGAHRIQGIGANFIPAIYDASVVDEVLPVPDDEAIRGGRELASTEGLLAGISSGAAVYAARLLAQRPDFADKKIVVLLPDTGERYLSTELFAFETYPLD
;
A
#
# COMPACT_ATOMS: atom_id res chain seq x y z
N MET A 1 27.19 11.02 17.39
CA MET A 1 27.67 10.26 16.21
C MET A 1 26.94 10.77 14.98
N ALA A 2 27.63 10.88 13.83
CA ALA A 2 26.99 11.30 12.58
C ALA A 2 25.93 10.27 12.16
N LYS A 3 24.73 10.76 11.75
CA LYS A 3 23.63 9.92 11.26
C LYS A 3 23.59 10.00 9.73
N ILE A 4 24.59 9.40 9.08
CA ILE A 4 24.68 9.35 7.61
C ILE A 4 24.28 7.95 7.17
N ALA A 5 23.17 7.83 6.42
CA ALA A 5 22.72 6.57 5.82
C ALA A 5 23.70 6.14 4.72
N LYS A 6 24.01 4.86 4.64
CA LYS A 6 24.92 4.29 3.62
C LYS A 6 24.20 4.13 2.27
N ASN A 7 22.92 3.86 2.30
CA ASN A 7 22.05 3.75 1.12
C ASN A 7 20.58 3.96 1.50
N LEU A 8 19.68 3.96 0.51
CA LEU A 8 18.26 4.26 0.73
C LEU A 8 17.53 3.20 1.56
N THR A 9 18.01 1.95 1.63
CA THR A 9 17.32 0.93 2.43
C THR A 9 17.36 1.24 3.93
N GLU A 10 18.37 1.97 4.42
CA GLU A 10 18.46 2.40 5.81
C GLU A 10 17.48 3.54 6.16
N LEU A 11 16.88 4.18 5.15
CA LEU A 11 15.91 5.25 5.31
C LEU A 11 14.44 4.77 5.22
N ILE A 12 14.22 3.50 4.91
CA ILE A 12 12.88 2.92 4.87
C ILE A 12 12.27 2.88 6.28
N GLY A 13 10.98 3.19 6.36
CA GLY A 13 10.24 3.22 7.62
C GLY A 13 10.45 4.51 8.42
N ARG A 14 10.03 4.49 9.68
CA ARG A 14 10.02 5.66 10.57
C ARG A 14 9.30 6.86 9.94
N THR A 15 8.23 6.55 9.22
CA THR A 15 7.41 7.55 8.55
C THR A 15 6.61 8.36 9.57
N PRO A 16 6.35 9.66 9.33
CA PRO A 16 5.68 10.49 10.30
C PRO A 16 4.18 10.16 10.45
N LEU A 17 3.63 10.50 11.61
CA LEU A 17 2.22 10.73 11.81
C LEU A 17 1.90 12.23 11.66
N MET A 18 0.75 12.56 11.09
CA MET A 18 0.26 13.93 10.93
C MET A 18 -1.22 14.01 11.27
N GLU A 19 -1.63 15.00 12.05
CA GLU A 19 -3.05 15.30 12.23
C GLU A 19 -3.63 15.94 10.97
N LEU A 20 -4.76 15.44 10.49
CA LEU A 20 -5.53 16.01 9.39
C LEU A 20 -6.51 17.05 9.97
N ALA A 21 -5.97 18.17 10.46
CA ALA A 21 -6.73 19.15 11.23
C ALA A 21 -7.77 19.91 10.39
N GLU A 22 -7.37 20.34 9.20
CA GLU A 22 -8.24 21.11 8.31
C GLU A 22 -9.31 20.21 7.67
N TYR A 23 -8.95 18.98 7.32
CA TYR A 23 -9.89 17.97 6.86
C TYR A 23 -10.93 17.64 7.95
N SER A 24 -10.48 17.41 9.17
CA SER A 24 -11.36 17.11 10.31
C SER A 24 -12.28 18.27 10.64
N ARG A 25 -11.77 19.51 10.60
CA ARG A 25 -12.56 20.72 10.78
C ARG A 25 -13.63 20.89 9.71
N LYS A 26 -13.30 20.64 8.43
CA LYS A 26 -14.25 20.69 7.31
C LYS A 26 -15.48 19.84 7.56
N TYR A 27 -15.30 18.67 8.19
CA TYR A 27 -16.37 17.72 8.48
C TYR A 27 -16.94 17.80 9.89
N GLY A 28 -16.51 18.79 10.69
CA GLY A 28 -17.00 19.00 12.07
C GLY A 28 -16.71 17.83 13.01
N LEU A 29 -15.60 17.13 12.80
CA LEU A 29 -15.23 15.98 13.64
C LEU A 29 -14.78 16.45 15.02
N LYS A 30 -15.09 15.68 16.05
CA LYS A 30 -14.70 15.99 17.44
C LYS A 30 -13.20 15.79 17.72
N GLN A 31 -12.60 14.82 17.05
CA GLN A 31 -11.18 14.51 17.12
C GLN A 31 -10.55 14.59 15.72
N ASN A 32 -9.29 15.03 15.66
CA ASN A 32 -8.57 15.01 14.41
C ASN A 32 -8.20 13.57 14.02
N ILE A 33 -8.44 13.22 12.75
CA ILE A 33 -7.92 11.98 12.18
C ILE A 33 -6.39 12.10 12.07
N ILE A 34 -5.67 11.06 12.42
CA ILE A 34 -4.20 11.00 12.34
C ILE A 34 -3.80 10.15 11.15
N ALA A 35 -2.99 10.70 10.26
CA ALA A 35 -2.49 10.02 9.06
C ALA A 35 -1.08 9.46 9.27
N LYS A 36 -0.86 8.18 8.98
CA LYS A 36 0.48 7.58 8.82
C LYS A 36 0.92 7.77 7.37
N LEU A 37 1.94 8.59 7.15
CA LEU A 37 2.34 9.07 5.83
C LEU A 37 3.41 8.18 5.19
N GLU A 38 3.02 7.12 4.52
CA GLU A 38 3.95 6.16 3.89
C GLU A 38 4.61 6.69 2.59
N ALA A 39 4.14 7.81 2.07
CA ALA A 39 4.83 8.53 0.99
C ALA A 39 6.22 9.03 1.37
N PHE A 40 6.54 9.12 2.67
CA PHE A 40 7.85 9.51 3.19
C PHE A 40 8.90 8.39 3.14
N ASN A 41 8.55 7.19 2.73
CA ASN A 41 9.53 6.19 2.37
C ASN A 41 10.34 6.63 1.13
N PRO A 42 11.61 6.19 0.97
CA PRO A 42 12.51 6.66 -0.08
C PRO A 42 11.99 6.53 -1.52
N ALA A 43 11.29 5.46 -1.82
CA ALA A 43 10.64 5.28 -3.12
C ALA A 43 9.15 5.69 -3.11
N GLY A 44 8.70 6.41 -2.06
CA GLY A 44 7.42 7.10 -1.99
C GLY A 44 6.21 6.21 -1.70
N SER A 45 6.38 5.04 -1.10
CA SER A 45 5.23 4.22 -0.70
C SER A 45 5.50 3.22 0.43
N VAL A 46 4.43 2.72 1.02
CA VAL A 46 4.42 1.62 2.00
C VAL A 46 5.11 0.35 1.47
N LYS A 47 5.19 0.16 0.16
CA LYS A 47 5.76 -1.03 -0.46
C LYS A 47 7.29 -1.09 -0.41
N ASP A 48 7.96 0.00 -0.07
CA ASP A 48 9.40 0.01 0.18
C ASP A 48 9.76 -0.95 1.33
N ARG A 49 8.93 -0.96 2.39
CA ARG A 49 9.06 -1.88 3.52
C ARG A 49 8.91 -3.34 3.07
N VAL A 50 7.86 -3.60 2.28
CA VAL A 50 7.54 -4.96 1.80
C VAL A 50 8.64 -5.47 0.86
N ALA A 51 9.11 -4.64 -0.06
CA ALA A 51 10.16 -4.99 -1.00
C ALA A 51 11.46 -5.38 -0.29
N LEU A 52 11.89 -4.56 0.68
CA LEU A 52 13.08 -4.86 1.48
C LEU A 52 12.92 -6.17 2.25
N ALA A 53 11.79 -6.33 2.97
CA ALA A 53 11.55 -7.50 3.80
C ALA A 53 11.50 -8.81 2.99
N MET A 54 10.85 -8.81 1.83
CA MET A 54 10.77 -10.01 1.00
C MET A 54 12.12 -10.40 0.41
N ILE A 55 12.95 -9.43 0.02
CA ILE A 55 14.31 -9.68 -0.48
C ILE A 55 15.19 -10.21 0.65
N GLU A 56 15.20 -9.55 1.81
CA GLU A 56 16.04 -9.96 2.95
C GLU A 56 15.65 -11.33 3.51
N ASP A 57 14.37 -11.65 3.55
CA ASP A 57 13.91 -12.99 3.91
C ASP A 57 14.39 -14.05 2.91
N ALA A 58 14.31 -13.76 1.61
CA ALA A 58 14.79 -14.67 0.57
C ALA A 58 16.32 -14.88 0.64
N GLU A 59 17.08 -13.84 0.97
CA GLU A 59 18.53 -13.92 1.27
C GLU A 59 18.79 -14.79 2.49
N ALA A 60 18.11 -14.52 3.60
CA ALA A 60 18.28 -15.24 4.86
C ALA A 60 17.97 -16.75 4.73
N ARG A 61 16.96 -17.11 3.94
CA ARG A 61 16.63 -18.51 3.63
C ARG A 61 17.55 -19.15 2.59
N GLY A 62 18.49 -18.39 2.01
CA GLY A 62 19.39 -18.86 0.93
C GLY A 62 18.66 -19.14 -0.39
N ALA A 63 17.43 -18.67 -0.54
CA ALA A 63 16.63 -18.79 -1.77
C ALA A 63 17.08 -17.78 -2.83
N LEU A 64 17.61 -16.63 -2.42
CA LEU A 64 18.14 -15.58 -3.29
C LEU A 64 19.66 -15.49 -3.13
N LYS A 65 20.40 -15.78 -4.19
CA LYS A 65 21.87 -15.71 -4.24
C LYS A 65 22.33 -14.35 -4.74
N PRO A 66 23.52 -13.85 -4.35
CA PRO A 66 24.07 -12.61 -4.89
C PRO A 66 24.07 -12.60 -6.43
N GLY A 67 23.58 -11.52 -7.04
CA GLY A 67 23.48 -11.35 -8.49
C GLY A 67 22.38 -12.16 -9.17
N ALA A 68 21.51 -12.86 -8.42
CA ALA A 68 20.39 -13.61 -8.99
C ALA A 68 19.30 -12.68 -9.56
N THR A 69 18.40 -13.27 -10.35
CA THR A 69 17.27 -12.56 -10.94
C THR A 69 16.03 -12.69 -10.05
N ILE A 70 15.44 -11.56 -9.72
CA ILE A 70 14.13 -11.45 -9.09
C ILE A 70 13.11 -11.20 -10.19
N ILE A 71 12.00 -11.91 -10.17
CA ILE A 71 10.87 -11.73 -11.09
C ILE A 71 9.65 -11.43 -10.24
N GLU A 72 8.83 -10.43 -10.63
CA GLU A 72 7.57 -10.16 -9.94
C GLU A 72 6.51 -9.65 -10.92
N PRO A 73 5.29 -10.25 -10.90
CA PRO A 73 4.18 -9.76 -11.70
C PRO A 73 3.54 -8.54 -11.00
N THR A 74 4.01 -7.36 -11.35
CA THR A 74 3.48 -6.11 -10.77
C THR A 74 3.84 -4.89 -11.61
N SER A 75 2.93 -3.93 -11.65
CA SER A 75 3.13 -2.60 -12.25
C SER A 75 3.01 -1.48 -11.22
N GLY A 76 2.71 -1.83 -9.97
CA GLY A 76 2.41 -0.87 -8.90
C GLY A 76 3.62 -0.53 -8.02
N ASN A 77 3.31 -0.03 -6.83
CA ASN A 77 4.29 0.42 -5.84
C ASN A 77 5.27 -0.68 -5.41
N THR A 78 4.84 -1.94 -5.42
CA THR A 78 5.72 -3.08 -5.13
C THR A 78 6.86 -3.15 -6.15
N GLY A 79 6.57 -2.97 -7.45
CA GLY A 79 7.59 -2.93 -8.48
C GLY A 79 8.61 -1.80 -8.28
N VAL A 80 8.15 -0.62 -7.84
CA VAL A 80 9.02 0.53 -7.55
C VAL A 80 9.93 0.24 -6.35
N GLY A 81 9.37 -0.28 -5.26
CA GLY A 81 10.14 -0.68 -4.09
C GLY A 81 11.17 -1.77 -4.41
N LEU A 82 10.75 -2.81 -5.16
CA LEU A 82 11.65 -3.87 -5.59
C LEU A 82 12.78 -3.34 -6.50
N ALA A 83 12.47 -2.42 -7.42
CA ALA A 83 13.48 -1.85 -8.31
C ALA A 83 14.54 -1.05 -7.53
N MET A 84 14.12 -0.24 -6.56
CA MET A 84 15.04 0.47 -5.68
C MET A 84 15.93 -0.50 -4.88
N VAL A 85 15.34 -1.48 -4.21
CA VAL A 85 16.10 -2.41 -3.35
C VAL A 85 16.99 -3.33 -4.16
N ALA A 86 16.51 -3.87 -5.29
CA ALA A 86 17.28 -4.73 -6.18
C ALA A 86 18.52 -4.02 -6.73
N THR A 87 18.37 -2.76 -7.18
CA THR A 87 19.49 -1.95 -7.65
C THR A 87 20.54 -1.74 -6.55
N ILE A 88 20.13 -1.42 -5.32
CA ILE A 88 21.03 -1.20 -4.20
C ILE A 88 21.77 -2.49 -3.81
N LYS A 89 21.09 -3.64 -3.83
CA LYS A 89 21.64 -4.94 -3.43
C LYS A 89 22.33 -5.69 -4.58
N GLY A 90 22.32 -5.16 -5.82
CA GLY A 90 22.97 -5.75 -6.98
C GLY A 90 22.24 -6.96 -7.58
N TYR A 91 20.92 -7.00 -7.48
CA TYR A 91 20.07 -8.00 -8.12
C TYR A 91 19.57 -7.53 -9.48
N HIS A 92 19.38 -8.47 -10.42
CA HIS A 92 18.66 -8.21 -11.64
C HIS A 92 17.15 -8.33 -11.37
N LEU A 93 16.37 -7.31 -11.73
CA LEU A 93 14.91 -7.33 -11.54
C LEU A 93 14.18 -7.34 -12.86
N MET A 94 13.30 -8.31 -13.05
CA MET A 94 12.36 -8.40 -14.16
C MET A 94 10.93 -8.24 -13.66
N LEU A 95 10.20 -7.28 -14.21
CA LEU A 95 8.80 -7.02 -13.88
C LEU A 95 7.91 -7.37 -15.06
N THR A 96 6.94 -8.24 -14.86
CA THR A 96 5.93 -8.56 -15.85
C THR A 96 4.67 -7.74 -15.60
N MET A 97 4.14 -7.10 -16.64
CA MET A 97 2.96 -6.24 -16.53
C MET A 97 2.23 -6.12 -17.87
N PRO A 98 0.90 -5.85 -17.85
CA PRO A 98 0.15 -5.60 -19.08
C PRO A 98 0.67 -4.38 -19.84
N GLU A 99 0.63 -4.44 -21.16
CA GLU A 99 1.02 -3.33 -22.02
C GLU A 99 0.11 -2.09 -21.90
N THR A 100 -1.02 -2.22 -21.25
CA THR A 100 -1.94 -1.12 -20.92
C THR A 100 -1.43 -0.21 -19.78
N MET A 101 -0.36 -0.60 -19.09
CA MET A 101 0.24 0.22 -18.04
C MET A 101 0.83 1.51 -18.61
N SER A 102 0.66 2.61 -17.88
CA SER A 102 1.08 3.95 -18.30
C SER A 102 2.58 4.03 -18.61
N ILE A 103 2.92 4.88 -19.56
CA ILE A 103 4.31 5.08 -19.99
C ILE A 103 5.17 5.64 -18.84
N GLU A 104 4.58 6.49 -17.99
CA GLU A 104 5.25 7.10 -16.83
C GLU A 104 5.69 6.02 -15.84
N ARG A 105 4.81 5.04 -15.54
CA ARG A 105 5.15 3.90 -14.67
C ARG A 105 6.27 3.05 -15.24
N ARG A 106 6.21 2.74 -16.54
CA ARG A 106 7.28 1.98 -17.22
C ARG A 106 8.61 2.73 -17.19
N ASN A 107 8.59 4.04 -17.44
CA ASN A 107 9.80 4.87 -17.42
C ASN A 107 10.38 4.97 -16.00
N LEU A 108 9.56 5.13 -14.97
CA LEU A 108 10.00 5.13 -13.58
C LEU A 108 10.73 3.83 -13.21
N LEU A 109 10.14 2.68 -13.54
CA LEU A 109 10.73 1.37 -13.26
C LEU A 109 12.04 1.14 -14.03
N LYS A 110 12.09 1.53 -15.30
CA LYS A 110 13.32 1.47 -16.12
C LYS A 110 14.41 2.39 -15.57
N ALA A 111 14.06 3.60 -15.12
CA ALA A 111 15.01 4.53 -14.52
C ALA A 111 15.65 3.97 -13.24
N LEU A 112 14.92 3.12 -12.51
CA LEU A 112 15.40 2.38 -11.35
C LEU A 112 16.13 1.07 -11.71
N GLY A 113 16.36 0.79 -13.00
CA GLY A 113 17.14 -0.37 -13.46
C GLY A 113 16.34 -1.66 -13.66
N ALA A 114 15.01 -1.64 -13.55
CA ALA A 114 14.20 -2.82 -13.79
C ALA A 114 14.06 -3.12 -15.32
N GLU A 115 14.16 -4.39 -15.67
CA GLU A 115 13.75 -4.91 -16.97
C GLU A 115 12.23 -5.11 -16.98
N ILE A 116 11.55 -4.61 -18.02
CA ILE A 116 10.10 -4.72 -18.15
C ILE A 116 9.74 -5.68 -19.25
N VAL A 117 8.96 -6.70 -18.91
CA VAL A 117 8.38 -7.66 -19.84
C VAL A 117 6.88 -7.38 -19.96
N LEU A 118 6.47 -6.85 -21.10
CA LEU A 118 5.07 -6.54 -21.36
C LEU A 118 4.31 -7.80 -21.77
N THR A 119 3.08 -7.90 -21.29
CA THR A 119 2.11 -8.95 -21.63
C THR A 119 0.90 -8.35 -22.33
N ASP A 120 0.14 -9.19 -23.04
CA ASP A 120 -1.08 -8.76 -23.71
C ASP A 120 -2.06 -8.10 -22.71
N GLY A 121 -2.51 -6.90 -23.04
CA GLY A 121 -3.44 -6.13 -22.23
C GLY A 121 -4.78 -6.84 -21.96
N LEU A 122 -5.23 -7.69 -22.89
CA LEU A 122 -6.47 -8.45 -22.75
C LEU A 122 -6.38 -9.53 -21.67
N THR A 123 -5.19 -10.04 -21.38
CA THR A 123 -4.99 -11.06 -20.33
C THR A 123 -4.79 -10.47 -18.96
N GLY A 124 -4.63 -9.14 -18.85
CA GLY A 124 -4.48 -8.42 -17.60
C GLY A 124 -3.40 -8.98 -16.68
N MET A 125 -3.66 -8.98 -15.38
CA MET A 125 -2.71 -9.48 -14.37
C MET A 125 -2.48 -10.99 -14.46
N ALA A 126 -3.47 -11.77 -14.86
CA ALA A 126 -3.33 -13.21 -15.03
C ALA A 126 -2.26 -13.56 -16.08
N GLY A 127 -2.23 -12.83 -17.20
CA GLY A 127 -1.19 -12.96 -18.21
C GLY A 127 0.20 -12.60 -17.68
N SER A 128 0.30 -11.58 -16.85
CA SER A 128 1.56 -11.18 -16.23
C SER A 128 2.07 -12.22 -15.23
N ILE A 129 1.19 -12.83 -14.46
CA ILE A 129 1.54 -13.94 -13.54
C ILE A 129 2.05 -15.15 -14.33
N ALA A 130 1.33 -15.55 -15.39
CA ALA A 130 1.73 -16.66 -16.23
C ALA A 130 3.12 -16.41 -16.88
N LYS A 131 3.37 -15.19 -17.36
CA LYS A 131 4.67 -14.81 -17.93
C LYS A 131 5.79 -14.81 -16.88
N ALA A 132 5.53 -14.37 -15.66
CA ALA A 132 6.50 -14.44 -14.57
C ALA A 132 6.90 -15.90 -14.25
N GLN A 133 5.92 -16.83 -14.25
CA GLN A 133 6.18 -18.25 -14.05
C GLN A 133 6.99 -18.88 -15.20
N GLU A 134 6.68 -18.53 -16.45
CA GLU A 134 7.45 -18.95 -17.64
C GLU A 134 8.91 -18.48 -17.54
N LEU A 135 9.14 -17.21 -17.22
CA LEU A 135 10.47 -16.64 -17.05
C LEU A 135 11.24 -17.34 -15.91
N ARG A 136 10.58 -17.56 -14.77
CA ARG A 136 11.19 -18.29 -13.66
C ARG A 136 11.64 -19.69 -14.07
N ALA A 137 10.85 -20.39 -14.87
CA ALA A 137 11.18 -21.74 -15.34
C ALA A 137 12.37 -21.74 -16.32
N SER A 138 12.55 -20.66 -17.10
CA SER A 138 13.60 -20.51 -18.11
C SER A 138 14.90 -19.90 -17.59
N ILE A 139 14.88 -19.20 -16.44
CA ILE A 139 16.04 -18.50 -15.88
C ILE A 139 16.51 -19.23 -14.61
N PRO A 140 17.60 -20.02 -14.68
CA PRO A 140 18.10 -20.75 -13.52
C PRO A 140 18.46 -19.85 -12.34
N GLY A 141 18.02 -20.22 -11.14
CA GLY A 141 18.30 -19.47 -9.90
C GLY A 141 17.47 -18.21 -9.72
N SER A 142 16.53 -17.91 -10.63
CA SER A 142 15.57 -16.82 -10.43
C SER A 142 14.48 -17.19 -9.43
N ILE A 143 13.90 -16.16 -8.79
CA ILE A 143 12.79 -16.34 -7.84
C ILE A 143 11.65 -15.35 -8.13
N ILE A 144 10.43 -15.75 -7.75
CA ILE A 144 9.28 -14.84 -7.63
C ILE A 144 9.03 -14.65 -6.13
N LEU A 145 8.91 -13.40 -5.68
CA LEU A 145 8.76 -13.08 -4.25
C LEU A 145 7.34 -13.26 -3.72
N GLN A 146 6.34 -13.20 -4.62
CA GLN A 146 4.93 -13.51 -4.34
C GLN A 146 4.30 -12.62 -3.25
N GLN A 147 4.18 -11.32 -3.51
CA GLN A 147 3.67 -10.34 -2.53
C GLN A 147 2.32 -10.70 -1.88
N PHE A 148 1.46 -11.49 -2.53
CA PHE A 148 0.14 -11.88 -2.01
C PHE A 148 0.16 -13.12 -1.09
N GLU A 149 1.28 -13.84 -1.06
CA GLU A 149 1.44 -15.09 -0.32
C GLU A 149 2.61 -15.05 0.67
N ASN A 150 3.57 -14.14 0.46
CA ASN A 150 4.80 -14.07 1.24
C ASN A 150 4.54 -13.50 2.65
N PRO A 151 4.77 -14.30 3.72
CA PRO A 151 4.49 -13.88 5.09
C PRO A 151 5.34 -12.68 5.54
N SER A 152 6.52 -12.46 4.94
CA SER A 152 7.39 -11.32 5.26
C SER A 152 6.71 -9.98 4.99
N ASN A 153 5.73 -9.94 4.07
CA ASN A 153 4.92 -8.77 3.80
C ASN A 153 4.12 -8.32 5.04
N ALA A 154 3.37 -9.21 5.68
CA ALA A 154 2.66 -8.86 6.92
C ALA A 154 3.62 -8.69 8.11
N GLN A 155 4.66 -9.52 8.18
CA GLN A 155 5.61 -9.50 9.29
C GLN A 155 6.35 -8.17 9.41
N ILE A 156 6.77 -7.55 8.31
CA ILE A 156 7.46 -6.24 8.37
C ILE A 156 6.56 -5.17 8.96
N HIS A 157 5.26 -5.20 8.69
CA HIS A 157 4.32 -4.26 9.28
C HIS A 157 4.07 -4.51 10.75
N THR A 158 4.12 -5.78 11.19
CA THR A 158 4.07 -6.12 12.63
C THR A 158 5.32 -5.58 13.36
N LEU A 159 6.49 -5.75 12.75
CA LEU A 159 7.76 -5.38 13.40
C LEU A 159 8.08 -3.88 13.31
N THR A 160 7.51 -3.14 12.38
CA THR A 160 7.86 -1.74 12.13
C THR A 160 6.64 -0.82 12.14
N THR A 161 5.79 -0.86 11.13
CA THR A 161 4.68 0.09 10.95
C THR A 161 3.75 0.14 12.15
N GLY A 162 3.35 -0.99 12.70
CA GLY A 162 2.48 -1.08 13.87
C GLY A 162 3.17 -0.57 15.14
N GLU A 163 4.44 -0.93 15.35
CA GLU A 163 5.22 -0.45 16.49
C GLU A 163 5.52 1.05 16.40
N GLU A 164 5.74 1.57 15.19
CA GLU A 164 5.87 3.02 14.96
C GLU A 164 4.58 3.74 15.33
N ILE A 165 3.42 3.27 14.86
CA ILE A 165 2.11 3.86 15.20
C ILE A 165 1.89 3.85 16.70
N TRP A 166 2.14 2.72 17.37
CA TRP A 166 1.99 2.60 18.82
C TRP A 166 2.87 3.60 19.57
N THR A 167 4.15 3.66 19.21
CA THR A 167 5.14 4.53 19.85
C THR A 167 4.82 6.01 19.62
N ASP A 168 4.54 6.38 18.36
CA ASP A 168 4.34 7.78 17.97
C ASP A 168 3.00 8.35 18.47
N THR A 169 2.07 7.49 18.90
CA THR A 169 0.81 7.90 19.56
C THR A 169 0.87 7.82 21.09
N ASP A 170 2.01 7.53 21.71
CA ASP A 170 2.14 7.23 23.15
C ASP A 170 1.19 6.10 23.59
N GLY A 171 0.97 5.10 22.74
CA GLY A 171 0.04 4.00 22.97
C GLY A 171 -1.44 4.39 22.96
N LYS A 172 -1.77 5.56 22.43
CA LYS A 172 -3.15 6.08 22.41
C LYS A 172 -3.74 5.99 21.01
N VAL A 173 -3.96 4.80 20.54
CA VAL A 173 -4.68 4.50 19.28
C VAL A 173 -5.88 3.62 19.59
N ASP A 174 -7.08 4.09 19.24
CA ASP A 174 -8.33 3.35 19.46
C ASP A 174 -8.77 2.62 18.19
N VAL A 175 -8.52 3.21 17.01
CA VAL A 175 -8.96 2.68 15.72
C VAL A 175 -7.82 2.79 14.71
N PHE A 176 -7.61 1.73 13.95
CA PHE A 176 -6.70 1.74 12.80
C PHE A 176 -7.44 1.43 11.51
N VAL A 177 -7.24 2.26 10.48
CA VAL A 177 -7.89 2.16 9.18
C VAL A 177 -6.85 2.00 8.08
N ALA A 178 -6.98 1.01 7.21
CA ALA A 178 -6.13 0.86 6.03
C ALA A 178 -6.82 0.14 4.87
N GLY A 179 -6.49 0.53 3.64
CA GLY A 179 -6.92 -0.15 2.43
C GLY A 179 -6.26 -1.52 2.26
N VAL A 180 -7.00 -2.47 1.71
CA VAL A 180 -6.53 -3.86 1.50
C VAL A 180 -6.19 -4.11 0.04
N GLY A 181 -4.89 -4.13 -0.26
CA GLY A 181 -4.35 -4.65 -1.52
C GLY A 181 -3.90 -6.10 -1.34
N THR A 182 -2.72 -6.30 -0.74
CA THR A 182 -2.21 -7.64 -0.41
C THR A 182 -2.66 -8.16 0.96
N GLY A 183 -3.22 -7.31 1.81
CA GLY A 183 -3.56 -7.64 3.19
C GLY A 183 -2.41 -7.48 4.20
N GLY A 184 -1.17 -7.33 3.71
CA GLY A 184 0.01 -7.28 4.58
C GLY A 184 -0.01 -6.15 5.59
N THR A 185 -0.34 -4.93 5.16
CA THR A 185 -0.39 -3.75 6.03
C THR A 185 -1.41 -3.91 7.14
N ILE A 186 -2.68 -4.18 6.77
CA ILE A 186 -3.77 -4.26 7.76
C ILE A 186 -3.51 -5.37 8.78
N CYS A 187 -3.14 -6.58 8.31
CA CYS A 187 -2.91 -7.72 9.20
C CYS A 187 -1.67 -7.55 10.06
N GLY A 188 -0.58 -7.01 9.50
CA GLY A 188 0.66 -6.80 10.24
C GLY A 188 0.50 -5.73 11.33
N VAL A 189 -0.09 -4.58 11.00
CA VAL A 189 -0.36 -3.51 11.96
C VAL A 189 -1.35 -3.97 13.02
N ALA A 190 -2.43 -4.66 12.62
CA ALA A 190 -3.41 -5.20 13.56
C ALA A 190 -2.77 -6.11 14.61
N ARG A 191 -1.89 -7.03 14.18
CA ARG A 191 -1.18 -7.93 15.11
C ARG A 191 -0.28 -7.17 16.09
N ALA A 192 0.41 -6.13 15.63
CA ALA A 192 1.23 -5.30 16.51
C ALA A 192 0.37 -4.53 17.51
N LEU A 193 -0.65 -3.81 17.05
CA LEU A 193 -1.49 -2.99 17.90
C LEU A 193 -2.30 -3.82 18.91
N LYS A 194 -2.93 -4.93 18.46
CA LYS A 194 -3.69 -5.82 19.35
C LYS A 194 -2.81 -6.57 20.36
N LYS A 195 -1.53 -6.74 20.10
CA LYS A 195 -0.56 -7.26 21.08
C LYS A 195 -0.36 -6.29 22.25
N HIS A 196 -0.37 -4.99 21.99
CA HIS A 196 -0.26 -3.95 23.00
C HIS A 196 -1.61 -3.66 23.68
N ASN A 197 -2.67 -3.53 22.89
CA ASN A 197 -4.03 -3.29 23.35
C ASN A 197 -5.01 -4.12 22.49
N PRO A 198 -5.61 -5.20 23.03
CA PRO A 198 -6.53 -6.05 22.26
C PRO A 198 -7.82 -5.35 21.85
N ASP A 199 -8.16 -4.21 22.48
CA ASP A 199 -9.39 -3.45 22.21
C ASP A 199 -9.23 -2.47 21.03
N VAL A 200 -8.05 -2.38 20.39
CA VAL A 200 -7.88 -1.55 19.18
C VAL A 200 -8.77 -2.09 18.07
N TYR A 201 -9.64 -1.22 17.55
CA TYR A 201 -10.57 -1.56 16.48
C TYR A 201 -9.93 -1.44 15.11
N ILE A 202 -9.93 -2.51 14.34
CA ILE A 202 -9.23 -2.62 13.06
C ILE A 202 -10.23 -2.60 11.91
N VAL A 203 -10.09 -1.64 11.01
CA VAL A 203 -11.00 -1.42 9.89
C VAL A 203 -10.26 -1.58 8.57
N ALA A 204 -10.65 -2.58 7.82
CA ALA A 204 -10.18 -2.82 6.45
C ALA A 204 -11.04 -2.05 5.45
N VAL A 205 -10.41 -1.48 4.42
CA VAL A 205 -11.11 -0.75 3.36
C VAL A 205 -10.97 -1.50 2.05
N GLU A 206 -12.07 -1.71 1.35
CA GLU A 206 -12.14 -2.29 0.01
C GLU A 206 -13.00 -1.46 -0.95
N PRO A 207 -12.89 -1.63 -2.28
CA PRO A 207 -13.80 -0.96 -3.23
C PRO A 207 -15.22 -1.50 -3.11
N GLU A 208 -16.22 -0.61 -3.08
CA GLU A 208 -17.65 -0.99 -3.05
C GLU A 208 -18.04 -1.84 -4.24
N SER A 209 -17.48 -1.58 -5.42
CA SER A 209 -17.75 -2.33 -6.65
C SER A 209 -17.06 -3.71 -6.71
N SER A 210 -16.20 -4.02 -5.73
CA SER A 210 -15.52 -5.32 -5.61
C SER A 210 -15.37 -5.74 -4.13
N PRO A 211 -16.51 -5.96 -3.42
CA PRO A 211 -16.51 -6.19 -1.97
C PRO A 211 -16.21 -7.66 -1.62
N VAL A 212 -15.08 -8.17 -2.07
CA VAL A 212 -14.71 -9.58 -1.93
C VAL A 212 -14.37 -9.99 -0.49
N LEU A 213 -13.92 -9.04 0.34
CA LEU A 213 -13.59 -9.31 1.75
C LEU A 213 -14.85 -9.51 2.59
N GLU A 214 -15.97 -8.87 2.21
CA GLU A 214 -17.29 -9.09 2.81
C GLU A 214 -18.04 -10.29 2.20
N GLY A 215 -17.41 -11.04 1.29
CA GLY A 215 -18.00 -12.20 0.61
C GLY A 215 -18.86 -11.85 -0.60
N GLY A 216 -18.75 -10.63 -1.11
CA GLY A 216 -19.38 -10.19 -2.35
C GLY A 216 -18.64 -10.67 -3.61
N VAL A 217 -19.11 -10.21 -4.76
CA VAL A 217 -18.56 -10.59 -6.08
C VAL A 217 -17.48 -9.60 -6.50
N GLU A 218 -16.41 -10.10 -7.11
CA GLU A 218 -15.38 -9.26 -7.72
C GLU A 218 -15.93 -8.36 -8.83
N GLY A 219 -15.40 -7.16 -8.95
CA GLY A 219 -15.84 -6.19 -9.94
C GLY A 219 -14.72 -5.21 -10.33
N ALA A 220 -14.92 -4.52 -11.45
CA ALA A 220 -14.03 -3.46 -11.88
C ALA A 220 -14.18 -2.22 -10.99
N HIS A 221 -13.07 -1.65 -10.57
CA HIS A 221 -13.01 -0.44 -9.76
C HIS A 221 -11.84 0.45 -10.17
N ARG A 222 -11.84 1.71 -9.73
CA ARG A 222 -10.83 2.73 -10.05
C ARG A 222 -9.87 3.04 -8.90
N ILE A 223 -10.02 2.41 -7.75
CA ILE A 223 -9.17 2.63 -6.58
C ILE A 223 -7.87 1.84 -6.73
N GLN A 224 -6.90 2.43 -7.43
CA GLN A 224 -5.61 1.77 -7.65
C GLN A 224 -4.88 1.52 -6.32
N GLY A 225 -4.30 0.31 -6.18
CA GLY A 225 -3.48 -0.09 -5.04
C GLY A 225 -4.18 -0.95 -3.99
N ILE A 226 -5.52 -1.03 -4.03
CA ILE A 226 -6.34 -1.93 -3.20
C ILE A 226 -7.30 -2.72 -4.10
N GLY A 227 -8.07 -3.63 -3.52
CA GLY A 227 -9.06 -4.41 -4.27
C GLY A 227 -8.42 -5.35 -5.30
N ALA A 228 -7.77 -6.42 -4.85
CA ALA A 228 -7.10 -7.38 -5.74
C ALA A 228 -8.07 -8.27 -6.54
N ASN A 229 -9.38 -8.15 -6.34
CA ASN A 229 -10.43 -8.98 -6.91
C ASN A 229 -10.39 -10.46 -6.44
N PHE A 230 -9.65 -10.74 -5.40
CA PHE A 230 -9.60 -12.01 -4.68
C PHE A 230 -9.14 -11.74 -3.23
N ILE A 231 -9.38 -12.71 -2.34
CA ILE A 231 -8.88 -12.64 -0.96
C ILE A 231 -7.42 -13.13 -0.95
N PRO A 232 -6.43 -12.25 -0.63
CA PRO A 232 -5.02 -12.65 -0.59
C PRO A 232 -4.74 -13.71 0.49
N ALA A 233 -3.81 -14.63 0.23
CA ALA A 233 -3.46 -15.69 1.18
C ALA A 233 -2.92 -15.16 2.53
N ILE A 234 -2.30 -13.97 2.53
CA ILE A 234 -1.79 -13.35 3.77
C ILE A 234 -2.86 -12.52 4.52
N TYR A 235 -4.05 -12.33 3.94
CA TYR A 235 -5.16 -11.66 4.63
C TYR A 235 -5.74 -12.57 5.71
N ASP A 236 -5.85 -12.04 6.91
CA ASP A 236 -6.35 -12.74 8.09
C ASP A 236 -7.56 -11.98 8.64
N ALA A 237 -8.75 -12.46 8.31
CA ALA A 237 -9.98 -11.84 8.76
C ALA A 237 -10.15 -11.86 10.28
N SER A 238 -9.46 -12.74 11.01
CA SER A 238 -9.60 -12.86 12.47
C SER A 238 -9.03 -11.66 13.24
N VAL A 239 -8.17 -10.86 12.61
CA VAL A 239 -7.60 -9.65 13.23
C VAL A 239 -8.29 -8.36 12.82
N VAL A 240 -9.28 -8.43 11.92
CA VAL A 240 -10.06 -7.31 11.38
C VAL A 240 -11.42 -7.30 12.06
N ASP A 241 -11.84 -6.15 12.57
CA ASP A 241 -13.10 -6.00 13.28
C ASP A 241 -14.24 -5.55 12.36
N GLU A 242 -13.92 -4.78 11.29
CA GLU A 242 -14.89 -4.30 10.31
C GLU A 242 -14.24 -4.17 8.93
N VAL A 243 -15.01 -4.45 7.89
CA VAL A 243 -14.66 -4.10 6.50
C VAL A 243 -15.59 -2.97 6.06
N LEU A 244 -15.02 -1.91 5.45
CA LEU A 244 -15.78 -0.79 4.92
C LEU A 244 -15.58 -0.70 3.40
N PRO A 245 -16.64 -0.96 2.62
CA PRO A 245 -16.63 -0.72 1.19
C PRO A 245 -16.68 0.80 0.90
N VAL A 246 -15.87 1.25 -0.07
CA VAL A 246 -15.77 2.67 -0.44
C VAL A 246 -16.06 2.83 -1.94
N PRO A 247 -16.99 3.74 -2.31
CA PRO A 247 -17.24 4.09 -3.70
C PRO A 247 -16.01 4.74 -4.36
N ASP A 248 -15.80 4.47 -5.65
CA ASP A 248 -14.70 5.03 -6.43
C ASP A 248 -14.65 6.57 -6.38
N ASP A 249 -15.80 7.22 -6.53
CA ASP A 249 -15.93 8.68 -6.53
C ASP A 249 -15.54 9.28 -5.18
N GLU A 250 -15.91 8.63 -4.08
CA GLU A 250 -15.56 9.08 -2.75
C GLU A 250 -14.06 8.89 -2.45
N ALA A 251 -13.45 7.86 -3.01
CA ALA A 251 -11.99 7.68 -2.94
C ALA A 251 -11.26 8.80 -3.69
N ILE A 252 -11.73 9.15 -4.89
CA ILE A 252 -11.16 10.25 -5.68
C ILE A 252 -11.40 11.59 -4.98
N ARG A 253 -12.62 11.84 -4.48
CA ARG A 253 -12.96 13.03 -3.70
C ARG A 253 -12.06 13.17 -2.46
N GLY A 254 -11.89 12.12 -1.68
CA GLY A 254 -11.04 12.11 -0.49
C GLY A 254 -9.57 12.45 -0.80
N GLY A 255 -9.03 11.92 -1.90
CA GLY A 255 -7.68 12.27 -2.36
C GLY A 255 -7.52 13.74 -2.75
N ARG A 256 -8.51 14.32 -3.46
CA ARG A 256 -8.56 15.76 -3.80
C ARG A 256 -8.70 16.63 -2.55
N GLU A 257 -9.49 16.20 -1.58
CA GLU A 257 -9.68 16.92 -0.34
C GLU A 257 -8.41 16.93 0.52
N LEU A 258 -7.67 15.84 0.62
CA LEU A 258 -6.35 15.84 1.28
C LEU A 258 -5.42 16.90 0.66
N ALA A 259 -5.41 17.01 -0.67
CA ALA A 259 -4.61 18.03 -1.34
C ALA A 259 -5.09 19.46 -1.05
N SER A 260 -6.41 19.70 -1.06
CA SER A 260 -6.98 21.05 -0.91
C SER A 260 -7.11 21.51 0.53
N THR A 261 -7.18 20.61 1.52
CA THR A 261 -7.28 20.98 2.94
C THR A 261 -5.94 20.95 3.65
N GLU A 262 -5.14 19.89 3.41
CA GLU A 262 -3.89 19.65 4.14
C GLU A 262 -2.63 19.93 3.30
N GLY A 263 -2.78 20.26 2.00
CA GLY A 263 -1.65 20.39 1.07
C GLY A 263 -0.95 19.03 0.80
N LEU A 264 -1.61 17.93 1.10
CA LEU A 264 -1.05 16.59 1.04
C LEU A 264 -1.46 15.88 -0.26
N LEU A 265 -0.53 15.73 -1.20
CA LEU A 265 -0.75 14.91 -2.40
C LEU A 265 -0.62 13.43 -2.04
N ALA A 266 -1.73 12.72 -2.06
CA ALA A 266 -1.80 11.28 -1.76
C ALA A 266 -2.53 10.52 -2.88
N GLY A 267 -2.33 9.20 -2.96
CA GLY A 267 -2.95 8.37 -3.99
C GLY A 267 -4.45 8.12 -3.77
N ILE A 268 -5.10 7.49 -4.76
CA ILE A 268 -6.55 7.22 -4.73
C ILE A 268 -6.93 6.34 -3.52
N SER A 269 -6.12 5.34 -3.21
CA SER A 269 -6.35 4.47 -2.05
C SER A 269 -6.18 5.20 -0.71
N SER A 270 -5.39 6.27 -0.66
CA SER A 270 -5.34 7.17 0.50
C SER A 270 -6.65 7.92 0.67
N GLY A 271 -7.25 8.38 -0.43
CA GLY A 271 -8.58 9.00 -0.44
C GLY A 271 -9.66 8.04 0.05
N ALA A 272 -9.63 6.78 -0.38
CA ALA A 272 -10.54 5.75 0.13
C ALA A 272 -10.39 5.55 1.64
N ALA A 273 -9.15 5.44 2.12
CA ALA A 273 -8.87 5.22 3.53
C ALA A 273 -9.31 6.40 4.41
N VAL A 274 -9.05 7.65 3.98
CA VAL A 274 -9.47 8.83 4.75
C VAL A 274 -10.99 9.02 4.74
N TYR A 275 -11.66 8.68 3.64
CA TYR A 275 -13.12 8.66 3.58
C TYR A 275 -13.72 7.68 4.60
N ALA A 276 -13.20 6.44 4.65
CA ALA A 276 -13.62 5.45 5.63
C ALA A 276 -13.37 5.92 7.07
N ALA A 277 -12.20 6.50 7.35
CA ALA A 277 -11.87 7.07 8.66
C ALA A 277 -12.84 8.21 9.06
N ARG A 278 -13.24 9.05 8.10
CA ARG A 278 -14.26 10.09 8.32
C ARG A 278 -15.62 9.50 8.68
N LEU A 279 -16.08 8.49 7.93
CA LEU A 279 -17.35 7.82 8.24
C LEU A 279 -17.37 7.24 9.65
N LEU A 280 -16.26 6.65 10.08
CA LEU A 280 -16.12 6.16 11.46
C LEU A 280 -16.17 7.29 12.47
N ALA A 281 -15.40 8.37 12.27
CA ALA A 281 -15.34 9.51 13.17
C ALA A 281 -16.69 10.23 13.34
N GLN A 282 -17.61 10.08 12.37
CA GLN A 282 -18.98 10.61 12.43
C GLN A 282 -19.96 9.70 13.19
N ARG A 283 -19.60 8.45 13.47
CA ARG A 283 -20.43 7.54 14.26
C ARG A 283 -20.34 7.92 15.75
N PRO A 284 -21.45 7.93 16.50
CA PRO A 284 -21.43 8.31 17.91
C PRO A 284 -20.42 7.54 18.76
N ASP A 285 -20.27 6.24 18.54
CA ASP A 285 -19.38 5.36 19.31
C ASP A 285 -17.89 5.59 19.00
N PHE A 286 -17.57 6.24 17.89
CA PHE A 286 -16.19 6.52 17.47
C PHE A 286 -15.85 8.02 17.53
N ALA A 287 -16.80 8.91 17.80
CA ALA A 287 -16.62 10.35 17.68
C ALA A 287 -15.52 10.92 18.63
N ASP A 288 -15.28 10.27 19.77
CA ASP A 288 -14.25 10.65 20.73
C ASP A 288 -13.01 9.74 20.68
N LYS A 289 -12.94 8.84 19.67
CA LYS A 289 -11.86 7.88 19.49
C LYS A 289 -10.71 8.46 18.68
N LYS A 290 -9.49 8.06 19.04
CA LYS A 290 -8.29 8.39 18.25
C LYS A 290 -8.16 7.43 17.08
N ILE A 291 -8.43 7.93 15.89
CA ILE A 291 -8.41 7.18 14.64
C ILE A 291 -7.09 7.44 13.90
N VAL A 292 -6.33 6.39 13.64
CA VAL A 292 -5.14 6.42 12.79
C VAL A 292 -5.47 5.79 11.44
N VAL A 293 -5.24 6.51 10.35
CA VAL A 293 -5.41 6.03 8.98
C VAL A 293 -4.07 5.95 8.27
N LEU A 294 -3.81 4.86 7.54
CA LEU A 294 -2.59 4.74 6.74
C LEU A 294 -2.83 5.26 5.33
N LEU A 295 -1.99 6.22 4.89
CA LEU A 295 -1.97 6.77 3.55
C LEU A 295 -0.76 6.17 2.80
N PRO A 296 -0.99 5.23 1.86
CA PRO A 296 0.06 4.34 1.39
C PRO A 296 1.10 4.95 0.47
N ASP A 297 0.80 6.03 -0.27
CA ASP A 297 1.72 6.57 -1.28
C ASP A 297 1.48 8.04 -1.63
N THR A 298 2.35 8.57 -2.51
CA THR A 298 2.28 9.93 -3.04
C THR A 298 1.29 10.06 -4.19
N GLY A 299 0.61 11.22 -4.28
CA GLY A 299 -0.32 11.56 -5.36
C GLY A 299 0.34 11.82 -6.72
N GLU A 300 1.64 12.14 -6.76
CA GLU A 300 2.36 12.43 -8.02
C GLU A 300 2.29 11.27 -9.03
N ARG A 301 2.08 10.05 -8.57
CA ARG A 301 1.91 8.85 -9.41
C ARG A 301 0.57 8.80 -10.15
N TYR A 302 -0.34 9.71 -9.84
CA TYR A 302 -1.74 9.70 -10.30
C TYR A 302 -2.12 10.96 -11.07
N LEU A 303 -1.13 11.83 -11.45
CA LEU A 303 -1.39 13.10 -12.14
C LEU A 303 -2.08 12.92 -13.49
N SER A 304 -1.88 11.79 -14.17
CA SER A 304 -2.55 11.44 -15.44
C SER A 304 -3.81 10.58 -15.26
N THR A 305 -4.34 10.48 -14.04
CA THR A 305 -5.55 9.71 -13.73
C THR A 305 -6.73 10.64 -13.39
N GLU A 306 -7.91 10.04 -13.23
CA GLU A 306 -9.13 10.77 -12.81
C GLU A 306 -8.96 11.50 -11.45
N LEU A 307 -7.99 11.09 -10.62
CA LEU A 307 -7.74 11.76 -9.34
C LEU A 307 -7.53 13.27 -9.50
N PHE A 308 -6.79 13.70 -10.54
CA PHE A 308 -6.49 15.11 -10.79
C PHE A 308 -7.05 15.63 -12.12
N ALA A 309 -7.96 14.90 -12.74
CA ALA A 309 -8.63 15.30 -13.98
C ALA A 309 -9.86 16.20 -13.66
N PHE A 310 -9.64 17.38 -13.06
CA PHE A 310 -10.70 18.24 -12.54
C PHE A 310 -11.72 18.67 -13.58
N GLU A 311 -11.28 18.92 -14.84
CA GLU A 311 -12.15 19.38 -15.92
C GLU A 311 -12.96 18.26 -16.57
N THR A 312 -12.37 17.07 -16.70
CA THR A 312 -12.99 15.91 -17.40
C THR A 312 -13.68 14.95 -16.44
N TYR A 313 -13.38 15.06 -15.16
CA TYR A 313 -14.00 14.27 -14.08
C TYR A 313 -14.32 15.17 -12.88
N PRO A 314 -15.25 16.12 -13.02
CA PRO A 314 -15.71 16.95 -11.90
C PRO A 314 -16.49 16.09 -10.91
N LEU A 315 -16.22 16.26 -9.62
CA LEU A 315 -16.98 15.67 -8.50
C LEU A 315 -17.56 16.83 -7.69
N ASP A 316 -18.75 17.23 -8.05
CA ASP A 316 -19.49 18.31 -7.37
C ASP A 316 -20.07 17.86 -6.03
#